data_e79b8457c1ccbab04d0e4963626964dd
#
_entry.id   e79b8457c1ccbab04d0e4963626964dd
#
_cell.length_a   1.000
_cell.length_b   1.000
_cell.length_c   1.000
_cell.angle_alpha   90.00
_cell.angle_beta   90.00
_cell.angle_gamma   90.00
#
_symmetry.space_group_name_H-M   'P 1'
#
loop_
_entity.id
_entity.type
_entity.pdbx_description
1 polymer ?
#
loop_
_entity_poly.entity_id
_entity_poly.type
_entity_poly.pdbx_seq_one_letter_code
_entity_poly.pdbx_strand_id
1 'polypeptide(L)'
;MKLAEAVDSYLTLKRSLGAVFSAEARILRSFGHALGDIPLDEIGREATYAFCRGTGPPTRWWERKHYTLRDFFIYLVTRGHVSASPLRELAPRIPRSFEPHIYSREELQRLLDATEILADNRSLIQHTIFRTLLLVLYGAGLRPSEALRLRCCDVDLDDRVLAIWDTKFFKSRLVPIGTALTVALHTYCNARKDLPMPAGAHSAFFASRAGGAISLSRLEKVFVQLREHAGIRSLPSARWQPRLHDMRHSFAVHRLVAWYREGADVQACLPLLSTYLGHANVSGTQAYLTMTPELLAEASKRFECYAAIGDKENHDV
;
A
#
# COMPACT_ATOMS: atom_id res chain seq x y z
N MET A 1 36.63 13.33 7.52
CA MET A 1 35.24 13.19 7.95
C MET A 1 35.01 11.76 8.39
N LYS A 2 34.31 11.54 9.51
CA LYS A 2 33.94 10.21 10.00
C LYS A 2 32.57 9.82 9.53
N LEU A 3 32.25 8.51 9.60
CA LEU A 3 31.01 7.96 9.09
C LEU A 3 29.75 8.54 9.77
N ALA A 4 29.76 8.72 11.08
CA ALA A 4 28.62 9.29 11.81
C ALA A 4 28.30 10.72 11.35
N GLU A 5 29.31 11.58 11.24
CA GLU A 5 29.20 12.95 10.75
C GLU A 5 28.64 13.01 9.31
N ALA A 6 29.13 12.12 8.44
CA ALA A 6 28.69 12.03 7.06
C ALA A 6 27.22 11.59 6.96
N VAL A 7 26.80 10.62 7.76
CA VAL A 7 25.42 10.16 7.83
C VAL A 7 24.50 11.30 8.29
N ASP A 8 24.85 12.02 9.35
CA ASP A 8 24.02 13.12 9.86
C ASP A 8 23.91 14.27 8.85
N SER A 9 25.00 14.61 8.17
CA SER A 9 25.01 15.61 7.09
C SER A 9 24.07 15.21 5.94
N TYR A 10 24.13 13.95 5.50
CA TYR A 10 23.26 13.44 4.46
C TYR A 10 21.79 13.41 4.87
N LEU A 11 21.49 12.98 6.10
CA LEU A 11 20.13 12.96 6.62
C LEU A 11 19.55 14.38 6.74
N THR A 12 20.36 15.33 7.15
CA THR A 12 19.98 16.76 7.23
C THR A 12 19.63 17.29 5.84
N LEU A 13 20.47 17.02 4.84
CA LEU A 13 20.20 17.39 3.45
C LEU A 13 18.90 16.76 2.95
N LYS A 14 18.68 15.45 3.16
CA LYS A 14 17.45 14.78 2.69
C LYS A 14 16.19 15.35 3.34
N ARG A 15 16.26 15.69 4.62
CA ARG A 15 15.14 16.32 5.34
C ARG A 15 14.86 17.74 4.85
N SER A 16 15.89 18.54 4.61
CA SER A 16 15.73 19.90 4.07
C SER A 16 15.11 19.90 2.67
N LEU A 17 15.28 18.81 1.91
CA LEU A 17 14.60 18.57 0.63
C LEU A 17 13.18 17.99 0.76
N GLY A 18 12.62 17.93 1.98
CA GLY A 18 11.26 17.49 2.25
C GLY A 18 11.07 15.96 2.26
N ALA A 19 12.14 15.17 2.26
CA ALA A 19 12.02 13.70 2.32
C ALA A 19 11.76 13.22 3.75
N VAL A 20 10.75 12.37 3.97
CA VAL A 20 10.49 11.72 5.27
C VAL A 20 11.65 10.81 5.69
N PHE A 21 12.27 10.12 4.78
CA PHE A 21 13.55 9.38 4.86
C PHE A 21 13.79 8.56 6.16
N SER A 22 12.73 8.06 6.78
CA SER A 22 12.79 7.41 8.11
C SER A 22 13.40 6.01 8.07
N ALA A 23 13.09 5.21 7.05
CA ALA A 23 13.60 3.85 6.92
C ALA A 23 15.05 3.85 6.42
N GLU A 24 15.39 4.74 5.51
CA GLU A 24 16.75 4.96 5.00
C GLU A 24 17.66 5.49 6.11
N ALA A 25 17.16 6.42 6.94
CA ALA A 25 17.88 6.90 8.12
C ALA A 25 18.21 5.76 9.10
N ARG A 26 17.27 4.82 9.30
CA ARG A 26 17.51 3.63 10.13
C ARG A 26 18.59 2.74 9.55
N ILE A 27 18.56 2.52 8.23
CA ILE A 27 19.58 1.74 7.53
C ILE A 27 20.95 2.38 7.69
N LEU A 28 21.07 3.69 7.45
CA LEU A 28 22.36 4.41 7.54
C LEU A 28 22.91 4.42 8.97
N ARG A 29 22.07 4.64 9.97
CA ARG A 29 22.49 4.54 11.37
C ARG A 29 22.90 3.11 11.75
N SER A 30 22.16 2.09 11.28
CA SER A 30 22.53 0.69 11.50
C SER A 30 23.85 0.34 10.81
N PHE A 31 24.14 0.96 9.66
CA PHE A 31 25.43 0.83 8.97
C PHE A 31 26.56 1.42 9.78
N GLY A 32 26.38 2.64 10.31
CA GLY A 32 27.32 3.27 11.22
C GLY A 32 27.57 2.45 12.49
N HIS A 33 26.52 1.88 13.09
CA HIS A 33 26.68 0.98 14.24
C HIS A 33 27.45 -0.30 13.91
N ALA A 34 27.24 -0.87 12.71
CA ALA A 34 27.90 -2.11 12.32
C ALA A 34 29.39 -1.95 12.01
N LEU A 35 29.80 -0.80 11.48
CA LEU A 35 31.20 -0.50 11.12
C LEU A 35 31.95 0.26 12.22
N GLY A 36 31.23 0.91 13.13
CA GLY A 36 31.82 1.88 14.05
C GLY A 36 31.99 3.26 13.39
N ASP A 37 32.45 4.26 14.17
CA ASP A 37 32.70 5.62 13.69
C ASP A 37 34.10 5.75 13.07
N ILE A 38 34.32 5.06 11.97
CA ILE A 38 35.59 5.02 11.22
C ILE A 38 35.67 6.17 10.20
N PRO A 39 36.90 6.55 9.75
CA PRO A 39 37.10 7.43 8.62
C PRO A 39 36.46 6.87 7.34
N LEU A 40 35.97 7.77 6.47
CA LEU A 40 35.23 7.34 5.24
C LEU A 40 36.11 6.57 4.25
N ASP A 41 37.39 6.84 4.20
CA ASP A 41 38.39 6.18 3.36
C ASP A 41 38.75 4.77 3.83
N GLU A 42 38.43 4.43 5.07
CA GLU A 42 38.58 3.07 5.62
C GLU A 42 37.36 2.17 5.34
N ILE A 43 36.28 2.69 4.76
CA ILE A 43 35.08 1.92 4.47
C ILE A 43 35.34 0.99 3.28
N GLY A 44 35.65 -0.26 3.59
CA GLY A 44 35.93 -1.29 2.60
C GLY A 44 34.70 -1.85 1.91
N ARG A 45 34.94 -2.36 0.71
CA ARG A 45 33.91 -3.00 -0.14
C ARG A 45 33.27 -4.19 0.56
N GLU A 46 34.08 -5.07 1.14
CA GLU A 46 33.59 -6.31 1.77
C GLU A 46 32.66 -6.03 2.96
N ALA A 47 33.05 -5.11 3.84
CA ALA A 47 32.24 -4.71 4.98
C ALA A 47 30.88 -4.11 4.55
N THR A 48 30.89 -3.28 3.50
CA THR A 48 29.66 -2.69 2.94
C THR A 48 28.73 -3.74 2.34
N TYR A 49 29.29 -4.71 1.59
CA TYR A 49 28.50 -5.83 1.06
C TYR A 49 28.00 -6.77 2.16
N ALA A 50 28.82 -7.09 3.16
CA ALA A 50 28.43 -7.92 4.29
C ALA A 50 27.24 -7.31 5.04
N PHE A 51 27.25 -6.00 5.28
CA PHE A 51 26.14 -5.29 5.88
C PHE A 51 24.86 -5.38 5.04
N CYS A 52 24.96 -5.22 3.71
CA CYS A 52 23.82 -5.37 2.82
C CYS A 52 23.26 -6.79 2.86
N ARG A 53 24.15 -7.78 2.68
CA ARG A 53 23.80 -9.19 2.48
C ARG A 53 23.18 -9.81 3.73
N GLY A 54 23.73 -9.55 4.92
CA GLY A 54 23.37 -10.29 6.12
C GLY A 54 23.72 -11.78 6.00
N THR A 55 23.03 -12.64 6.73
CA THR A 55 23.33 -14.09 6.83
C THR A 55 22.47 -14.99 5.93
N GLY A 56 21.58 -14.41 5.11
CA GLY A 56 20.61 -15.15 4.29
C GLY A 56 20.69 -14.88 2.80
N PRO A 57 19.82 -15.49 2.01
CA PRO A 57 19.70 -15.21 0.59
C PRO A 57 19.29 -13.73 0.37
N PRO A 58 19.56 -13.17 -0.84
CA PRO A 58 19.18 -11.79 -1.14
C PRO A 58 17.67 -11.58 -0.99
N THR A 59 17.29 -10.58 -0.20
CA THR A 59 15.90 -10.18 0.06
C THR A 59 15.66 -8.75 -0.43
N ARG A 60 14.41 -8.32 -0.52
CA ARG A 60 14.08 -6.91 -0.80
C ARG A 60 14.65 -5.95 0.24
N TRP A 61 14.84 -6.41 1.48
CA TRP A 61 15.51 -5.62 2.51
C TRP A 61 16.99 -5.43 2.18
N TRP A 62 17.64 -6.48 1.68
CA TRP A 62 19.00 -6.39 1.16
C TRP A 62 19.08 -5.39 -0.01
N GLU A 63 18.19 -5.49 -0.99
CA GLU A 63 18.08 -4.57 -2.12
C GLU A 63 17.89 -3.12 -1.64
N ARG A 64 17.02 -2.90 -0.66
CA ARG A 64 16.79 -1.57 -0.07
C ARG A 64 18.03 -1.03 0.64
N LYS A 65 18.71 -1.85 1.43
CA LYS A 65 20.01 -1.47 2.02
C LYS A 65 21.00 -1.05 0.95
N HIS A 66 21.14 -1.85 -0.10
CA HIS A 66 22.07 -1.58 -1.21
C HIS A 66 21.78 -0.22 -1.87
N TYR A 67 20.54 0.05 -2.26
CA TYR A 67 20.19 1.34 -2.90
C TYR A 67 20.33 2.51 -1.93
N THR A 68 19.99 2.35 -0.67
CA THR A 68 20.19 3.40 0.35
C THR A 68 21.66 3.75 0.49
N LEU A 69 22.54 2.76 0.59
CA LEU A 69 23.98 2.97 0.69
C LEU A 69 24.56 3.50 -0.62
N ARG A 70 24.12 2.99 -1.78
CA ARG A 70 24.54 3.50 -3.09
C ARG A 70 24.26 5.01 -3.18
N ASP A 71 23.06 5.45 -2.87
CA ASP A 71 22.69 6.86 -2.95
C ASP A 71 23.46 7.71 -1.93
N PHE A 72 23.79 7.16 -0.76
CA PHE A 72 24.65 7.79 0.21
C PHE A 72 26.09 7.93 -0.30
N PHE A 73 26.67 6.88 -0.88
CA PHE A 73 28.03 6.95 -1.44
C PHE A 73 28.10 7.84 -2.68
N ILE A 74 27.06 7.89 -3.51
CA ILE A 74 26.98 8.89 -4.60
C ILE A 74 27.05 10.31 -4.04
N TYR A 75 26.33 10.61 -2.95
CA TYR A 75 26.43 11.89 -2.27
C TYR A 75 27.87 12.17 -1.78
N LEU A 76 28.52 11.20 -1.16
CA LEU A 76 29.89 11.36 -0.65
C LEU A 76 30.90 11.61 -1.77
N VAL A 77 30.80 10.89 -2.89
CA VAL A 77 31.63 11.09 -4.08
C VAL A 77 31.39 12.48 -4.68
N THR A 78 30.13 12.88 -4.84
CA THR A 78 29.75 14.19 -5.41
C THR A 78 30.26 15.35 -4.55
N ARG A 79 30.39 15.15 -3.22
CA ARG A 79 30.93 16.15 -2.29
C ARG A 79 32.46 16.08 -2.12
N GLY A 80 33.11 15.14 -2.79
CA GLY A 80 34.58 14.96 -2.70
C GLY A 80 35.06 14.36 -1.38
N HIS A 81 34.14 13.72 -0.60
CA HIS A 81 34.50 13.10 0.68
C HIS A 81 35.15 11.72 0.49
N VAL A 82 34.87 11.06 -0.60
CA VAL A 82 35.50 9.80 -1.04
C VAL A 82 35.73 9.86 -2.54
N SER A 83 36.75 9.17 -3.03
CA SER A 83 37.12 9.16 -4.45
C SER A 83 36.21 8.25 -5.30
N ALA A 84 35.70 7.18 -4.71
CA ALA A 84 34.84 6.21 -5.40
C ALA A 84 33.88 5.50 -4.42
N SER A 85 32.77 5.02 -4.94
CA SER A 85 31.81 4.20 -4.17
C SER A 85 32.37 2.78 -3.96
N PRO A 86 32.29 2.21 -2.75
CA PRO A 86 32.63 0.81 -2.52
C PRO A 86 31.57 -0.15 -3.05
N LEU A 87 30.39 0.34 -3.45
CA LEU A 87 29.30 -0.47 -3.99
C LEU A 87 29.26 -0.44 -5.51
N ARG A 88 28.88 -1.57 -6.13
CA ARG A 88 28.52 -1.59 -7.56
C ARG A 88 27.22 -0.84 -7.79
N GLU A 89 27.03 -0.30 -8.99
CA GLU A 89 25.84 0.46 -9.35
C GLU A 89 24.56 -0.39 -9.28
N LEU A 90 24.64 -1.67 -9.63
CA LEU A 90 23.49 -2.56 -9.71
C LEU A 90 23.44 -3.53 -8.53
N ALA A 91 22.30 -3.56 -7.87
CA ALA A 91 21.96 -4.62 -6.93
C ALA A 91 21.69 -5.95 -7.67
N PRO A 92 21.95 -7.11 -7.03
CA PRO A 92 21.51 -8.38 -7.58
C PRO A 92 20.02 -8.38 -7.84
N ARG A 93 19.60 -9.00 -8.96
CA ARG A 93 18.18 -9.20 -9.26
C ARG A 93 17.55 -10.11 -8.22
N ILE A 94 16.55 -9.61 -7.55
CA ILE A 94 15.73 -10.39 -6.62
C ILE A 94 14.43 -10.74 -7.33
N PRO A 95 14.09 -12.04 -7.42
CA PRO A 95 12.83 -12.45 -8.03
C PRO A 95 11.65 -11.72 -7.34
N ARG A 96 10.76 -11.13 -8.13
CA ARG A 96 9.52 -10.57 -7.65
C ARG A 96 8.53 -11.70 -7.43
N SER A 97 8.57 -12.35 -6.26
CA SER A 97 7.71 -13.48 -5.92
C SER A 97 6.49 -13.08 -5.07
N PHE A 98 6.16 -11.80 -5.03
CA PHE A 98 5.01 -11.35 -4.24
C PHE A 98 3.75 -11.33 -5.13
N GLU A 99 2.84 -12.26 -4.85
CA GLU A 99 1.48 -12.27 -5.36
C GLU A 99 0.54 -11.85 -4.22
N PRO A 100 -0.21 -10.75 -4.38
CA PRO A 100 -1.22 -10.37 -3.40
C PRO A 100 -2.36 -11.38 -3.40
N HIS A 101 -2.96 -11.61 -2.25
CA HIS A 101 -4.22 -12.35 -2.19
C HIS A 101 -5.34 -11.47 -2.75
N ILE A 102 -6.08 -11.99 -3.72
CA ILE A 102 -7.28 -11.30 -4.23
C ILE A 102 -8.49 -11.92 -3.53
N TYR A 103 -9.04 -11.16 -2.60
CA TYR A 103 -10.23 -11.59 -1.84
C TYR A 103 -11.43 -11.79 -2.77
N SER A 104 -12.06 -12.94 -2.69
CA SER A 104 -13.35 -13.14 -3.34
C SER A 104 -14.46 -12.33 -2.65
N ARG A 105 -15.61 -12.19 -3.30
CA ARG A 105 -16.75 -11.49 -2.71
C ARG A 105 -17.26 -12.20 -1.46
N GLU A 106 -17.23 -13.53 -1.46
CA GLU A 106 -17.61 -14.40 -0.34
C GLU A 106 -16.61 -14.26 0.83
N GLU A 107 -15.32 -14.17 0.55
CA GLU A 107 -14.30 -13.90 1.58
C GLU A 107 -14.48 -12.53 2.21
N LEU A 108 -14.75 -11.50 1.37
CA LEU A 108 -15.04 -10.15 1.86
C LEU A 108 -16.28 -10.12 2.74
N GLN A 109 -17.34 -10.84 2.35
CA GLN A 109 -18.55 -10.95 3.16
C GLN A 109 -18.25 -11.63 4.50
N ARG A 110 -17.54 -12.75 4.51
CA ARG A 110 -17.12 -13.43 5.74
C ARG A 110 -16.26 -12.55 6.64
N LEU A 111 -15.39 -11.71 6.07
CA LEU A 111 -14.60 -10.73 6.85
C LEU A 111 -15.49 -9.67 7.51
N LEU A 112 -16.51 -9.20 6.79
CA LEU A 112 -17.47 -8.25 7.34
C LEU A 112 -18.32 -8.87 8.44
N ASP A 113 -18.76 -10.10 8.27
CA ASP A 113 -19.54 -10.85 9.27
C ASP A 113 -18.68 -11.17 10.50
N ALA A 114 -17.41 -11.51 10.28
CA ALA A 114 -16.44 -11.75 11.36
C ALA A 114 -16.27 -10.54 12.30
N THR A 115 -16.61 -9.32 11.85
CA THR A 115 -16.54 -8.15 12.76
C THR A 115 -17.50 -8.25 13.93
N GLU A 116 -18.50 -9.13 13.89
CA GLU A 116 -19.43 -9.40 15.00
C GLU A 116 -18.72 -9.91 16.26
N ILE A 117 -17.58 -10.62 16.13
CA ILE A 117 -16.78 -11.05 17.28
C ILE A 117 -16.25 -9.88 18.14
N LEU A 118 -16.24 -8.68 17.55
CA LEU A 118 -15.85 -7.45 18.24
C LEU A 118 -17.03 -6.78 18.95
N ALA A 119 -18.26 -7.28 18.75
CA ALA A 119 -19.46 -6.80 19.40
C ALA A 119 -19.58 -7.42 20.81
N ASP A 120 -18.84 -6.87 21.74
CA ASP A 120 -18.98 -7.14 23.17
C ASP A 120 -19.92 -6.08 23.79
N ASN A 121 -20.71 -6.42 24.82
CA ASN A 121 -21.61 -5.53 25.56
C ASN A 121 -20.95 -4.23 26.05
N ARG A 122 -19.62 -4.20 26.04
CA ARG A 122 -18.79 -3.03 26.36
C ARG A 122 -18.20 -2.33 25.14
N SER A 123 -18.41 -2.83 23.91
CA SER A 123 -17.63 -2.41 22.73
C SER A 123 -18.35 -2.55 21.38
N LEU A 124 -19.66 -2.31 21.30
CA LEU A 124 -20.39 -2.14 20.02
C LEU A 124 -19.68 -1.20 19.05
N ILE A 125 -18.96 -0.22 19.60
CA ILE A 125 -18.13 0.74 18.86
C ILE A 125 -17.10 0.03 17.97
N GLN A 126 -16.43 -1.00 18.48
CA GLN A 126 -15.35 -1.65 17.72
C GLN A 126 -15.89 -2.38 16.48
N HIS A 127 -16.98 -3.12 16.62
CA HIS A 127 -17.64 -3.77 15.49
C HIS A 127 -17.94 -2.74 14.37
N THR A 128 -18.67 -1.66 14.69
CA THR A 128 -19.09 -0.64 13.73
C THR A 128 -17.89 0.02 13.05
N ILE A 129 -16.86 0.39 13.82
CA ILE A 129 -15.64 1.02 13.29
C ILE A 129 -14.90 0.07 12.35
N PHE A 130 -14.60 -1.14 12.79
CA PHE A 130 -13.78 -2.06 11.98
C PHE A 130 -14.54 -2.55 10.75
N ARG A 131 -15.85 -2.79 10.85
CA ARG A 131 -16.69 -3.09 9.69
C ARG A 131 -16.63 -1.96 8.66
N THR A 132 -16.80 -0.71 9.08
CA THR A 132 -16.76 0.45 8.18
C THR A 132 -15.36 0.67 7.62
N LEU A 133 -14.30 0.46 8.41
CA LEU A 133 -12.91 0.50 7.91
C LEU A 133 -12.70 -0.51 6.78
N LEU A 134 -13.14 -1.77 6.93
CA LEU A 134 -13.03 -2.79 5.89
C LEU A 134 -13.80 -2.38 4.62
N LEU A 135 -15.01 -1.82 4.79
CA LEU A 135 -15.80 -1.31 3.66
C LEU A 135 -15.09 -0.17 2.92
N VAL A 136 -14.47 0.77 3.63
CA VAL A 136 -13.69 1.86 3.01
C VAL A 136 -12.43 1.36 2.32
N LEU A 137 -11.71 0.42 2.95
CA LEU A 137 -10.49 -0.14 2.37
C LEU A 137 -10.75 -0.88 1.07
N TYR A 138 -11.84 -1.65 1.00
CA TYR A 138 -12.24 -2.35 -0.21
C TYR A 138 -13.03 -1.43 -1.15
N GLY A 139 -14.07 -0.74 -0.69
CA GLY A 139 -15.00 0.00 -1.54
C GLY A 139 -14.42 1.26 -2.18
N ALA A 140 -13.42 1.89 -1.53
CA ALA A 140 -12.69 3.04 -2.06
C ALA A 140 -11.22 2.72 -2.40
N GLY A 141 -10.77 1.49 -2.20
CA GLY A 141 -9.40 1.09 -2.51
C GLY A 141 -8.32 1.87 -1.75
N LEU A 142 -8.62 2.42 -0.57
CA LEU A 142 -7.69 3.21 0.21
C LEU A 142 -6.56 2.37 0.80
N ARG A 143 -5.40 3.00 1.01
CA ARG A 143 -4.35 2.40 1.85
C ARG A 143 -4.81 2.42 3.31
N PRO A 144 -4.47 1.41 4.14
CA PRO A 144 -4.83 1.41 5.56
C PRO A 144 -4.44 2.71 6.29
N SER A 145 -3.25 3.23 6.02
CA SER A 145 -2.80 4.49 6.61
C SER A 145 -3.55 5.72 6.12
N GLU A 146 -4.11 5.71 4.91
CA GLU A 146 -4.95 6.80 4.38
C GLU A 146 -6.31 6.78 5.08
N ALA A 147 -6.96 5.61 5.16
CA ALA A 147 -8.23 5.45 5.86
C ALA A 147 -8.15 5.89 7.34
N LEU A 148 -7.07 5.48 8.05
CA LEU A 148 -6.88 5.84 9.46
C LEU A 148 -6.58 7.32 9.70
N ARG A 149 -6.15 8.07 8.67
CA ARG A 149 -5.90 9.51 8.75
C ARG A 149 -7.08 10.38 8.34
N LEU A 150 -8.17 9.78 7.85
CA LEU A 150 -9.39 10.53 7.54
C LEU A 150 -9.88 11.29 8.77
N ARG A 151 -10.22 12.55 8.57
CA ARG A 151 -10.90 13.41 9.54
C ARG A 151 -12.37 13.53 9.13
N CYS A 152 -13.21 13.98 10.05
CA CYS A 152 -14.62 14.16 9.75
C CYS A 152 -14.87 15.13 8.59
N CYS A 153 -14.07 16.19 8.47
CA CYS A 153 -14.14 17.15 7.35
C CYS A 153 -13.62 16.61 6.01
N ASP A 154 -12.93 15.45 6.00
CA ASP A 154 -12.42 14.85 4.78
C ASP A 154 -13.46 13.91 4.12
N VAL A 155 -14.62 13.70 4.75
CA VAL A 155 -15.69 12.80 4.29
C VAL A 155 -16.91 13.64 3.91
N ASP A 156 -17.07 13.85 2.62
CA ASP A 156 -18.24 14.52 2.05
C ASP A 156 -19.19 13.45 1.49
N LEU A 157 -20.32 13.26 2.19
CA LEU A 157 -21.33 12.27 1.79
C LEU A 157 -22.36 12.83 0.83
N ASP A 158 -22.52 14.14 0.76
CA ASP A 158 -23.44 14.81 -0.16
C ASP A 158 -22.85 14.77 -1.57
N ASP A 159 -21.59 15.17 -1.74
CA ASP A 159 -20.84 15.06 -2.99
C ASP A 159 -20.24 13.66 -3.23
N ARG A 160 -20.37 12.73 -2.27
CA ARG A 160 -19.85 11.36 -2.34
C ARG A 160 -18.35 11.31 -2.61
N VAL A 161 -17.58 12.07 -1.87
CA VAL A 161 -16.13 12.20 -2.05
C VAL A 161 -15.41 12.04 -0.72
N LEU A 162 -14.26 11.36 -0.77
CA LEU A 162 -13.27 11.33 0.30
C LEU A 162 -12.06 12.16 -0.12
N ALA A 163 -11.67 13.14 0.71
CA ALA A 163 -10.46 13.92 0.50
C ALA A 163 -9.26 13.23 1.18
N ILE A 164 -8.28 12.84 0.39
CA ILE A 164 -7.08 12.14 0.86
C ILE A 164 -5.89 13.08 0.75
N TRP A 165 -5.34 13.47 1.91
CA TRP A 165 -4.28 14.46 2.02
C TRP A 165 -2.91 13.82 2.30
N ASP A 166 -1.84 14.49 1.86
CA ASP A 166 -0.45 14.22 2.22
C ASP A 166 -0.06 12.73 2.13
N THR A 167 -0.36 12.11 1.01
CA THR A 167 0.06 10.74 0.72
C THR A 167 1.55 10.68 0.38
N LYS A 168 2.05 9.51 0.03
CA LYS A 168 3.43 9.35 -0.44
C LYS A 168 3.70 10.33 -1.60
N PHE A 169 4.77 11.11 -1.50
CA PHE A 169 5.15 12.21 -2.41
C PHE A 169 4.26 13.48 -2.31
N PHE A 170 3.70 13.77 -1.14
CA PHE A 170 2.86 14.97 -0.88
C PHE A 170 1.69 15.14 -1.87
N LYS A 171 1.20 14.02 -2.41
CA LYS A 171 0.06 14.05 -3.32
C LYS A 171 -1.24 13.97 -2.54
N SER A 172 -2.14 14.90 -2.82
CA SER A 172 -3.53 14.87 -2.36
C SER A 172 -4.44 14.47 -3.51
N ARG A 173 -5.57 13.84 -3.21
CA ARG A 173 -6.55 13.48 -4.22
C ARG A 173 -7.95 13.39 -3.64
N LEU A 174 -8.95 13.65 -4.48
CA LEU A 174 -10.33 13.34 -4.22
C LEU A 174 -10.64 11.92 -4.70
N VAL A 175 -11.35 11.16 -3.89
CA VAL A 175 -11.74 9.78 -4.17
C VAL A 175 -13.26 9.71 -4.20
N PRO A 176 -13.90 9.72 -5.39
CA PRO A 176 -15.34 9.51 -5.51
C PRO A 176 -15.72 8.12 -5.00
N ILE A 177 -16.83 8.03 -4.27
CA ILE A 177 -17.34 6.78 -3.71
C ILE A 177 -18.73 6.43 -4.28
N GLY A 178 -18.95 5.11 -4.43
CA GLY A 178 -20.23 4.62 -4.95
C GLY A 178 -21.35 4.66 -3.89
N THR A 179 -22.59 4.63 -4.37
CA THR A 179 -23.81 4.74 -3.54
C THR A 179 -23.82 3.77 -2.36
N ALA A 180 -23.43 2.51 -2.56
CA ALA A 180 -23.43 1.50 -1.49
C ALA A 180 -22.47 1.86 -0.35
N LEU A 181 -21.26 2.37 -0.66
CA LEU A 181 -20.33 2.82 0.35
C LEU A 181 -20.81 4.10 1.03
N THR A 182 -21.44 5.02 0.28
CA THR A 182 -22.05 6.24 0.85
C THR A 182 -23.11 5.89 1.89
N VAL A 183 -24.01 4.95 1.59
CA VAL A 183 -25.02 4.48 2.55
C VAL A 183 -24.39 3.89 3.81
N ALA A 184 -23.35 3.06 3.65
CA ALA A 184 -22.64 2.48 4.78
C ALA A 184 -21.95 3.55 5.64
N LEU A 185 -21.39 4.58 5.02
CA LEU A 185 -20.77 5.70 5.73
C LEU A 185 -21.81 6.59 6.44
N HIS A 186 -22.99 6.81 5.84
CA HIS A 186 -24.11 7.49 6.55
C HIS A 186 -24.53 6.71 7.79
N THR A 187 -24.69 5.40 7.67
CA THR A 187 -25.00 4.53 8.82
C THR A 187 -23.93 4.66 9.92
N TYR A 188 -22.65 4.65 9.54
CA TYR A 188 -21.55 4.85 10.47
C TYR A 188 -21.59 6.24 11.12
N CYS A 189 -21.80 7.30 10.35
CA CYS A 189 -21.86 8.67 10.86
C CYS A 189 -23.01 8.84 11.87
N ASN A 190 -24.16 8.21 11.64
CA ASN A 190 -25.27 8.23 12.57
C ASN A 190 -24.93 7.46 13.87
N ALA A 191 -24.45 6.24 13.76
CA ALA A 191 -24.00 5.47 14.91
C ALA A 191 -22.90 6.19 15.71
N ARG A 192 -22.01 6.93 15.01
CA ARG A 192 -20.92 7.69 15.63
C ARG A 192 -21.44 8.84 16.52
N LYS A 193 -22.60 9.45 16.21
CA LYS A 193 -23.19 10.52 17.01
C LYS A 193 -23.60 10.06 18.40
N ASP A 194 -24.00 8.79 18.51
CA ASP A 194 -24.45 8.18 19.77
C ASP A 194 -23.27 7.63 20.60
N LEU A 195 -22.06 7.72 20.08
CA LEU A 195 -20.86 7.19 20.72
C LEU A 195 -20.04 8.31 21.38
N PRO A 196 -19.31 8.03 22.47
CA PRO A 196 -18.45 9.01 23.12
C PRO A 196 -17.16 9.26 22.30
N MET A 197 -17.34 9.77 21.08
CA MET A 197 -16.27 10.05 20.13
C MET A 197 -16.14 11.55 19.89
N PRO A 198 -14.94 12.08 19.60
CA PRO A 198 -14.76 13.49 19.30
C PRO A 198 -15.60 13.91 18.09
N ALA A 199 -16.40 14.97 18.24
CA ALA A 199 -17.33 15.45 17.22
C ALA A 199 -16.79 16.57 16.33
N GLY A 200 -15.59 17.09 16.58
CA GLY A 200 -15.02 18.21 15.82
C GLY A 200 -14.69 17.85 14.36
N ALA A 201 -14.80 18.79 13.43
CA ALA A 201 -14.51 18.63 12.02
C ALA A 201 -13.12 18.01 11.75
N HIS A 202 -12.12 18.38 12.55
CA HIS A 202 -10.75 17.88 12.43
C HIS A 202 -10.46 16.64 13.29
N SER A 203 -11.45 16.09 13.99
CA SER A 203 -11.29 14.84 14.74
C SER A 203 -11.12 13.66 13.79
N ALA A 204 -10.42 12.61 14.27
CA ALA A 204 -10.26 11.38 13.49
C ALA A 204 -11.63 10.79 13.16
N PHE A 205 -11.87 10.50 11.88
CA PHE A 205 -13.11 9.87 11.44
C PHE A 205 -13.29 8.48 12.06
N PHE A 206 -12.21 7.68 12.05
CA PHE A 206 -12.14 6.42 12.77
C PHE A 206 -11.36 6.61 14.08
N ALA A 207 -12.06 6.95 15.14
CA ALA A 207 -11.48 7.17 16.46
C ALA A 207 -11.69 5.95 17.37
N SER A 208 -10.75 5.75 18.29
CA SER A 208 -10.90 4.78 19.38
C SER A 208 -11.88 5.32 20.44
N ARG A 209 -12.31 4.46 21.36
CA ARG A 209 -13.13 4.87 22.52
C ARG A 209 -12.48 5.97 23.37
N ALA A 210 -11.15 6.04 23.37
CA ALA A 210 -10.41 7.11 24.07
C ALA A 210 -10.34 8.42 23.26
N GLY A 211 -11.00 8.51 22.10
CA GLY A 211 -11.05 9.69 21.25
C GLY A 211 -9.87 9.88 20.30
N GLY A 212 -8.78 9.14 20.46
CA GLY A 212 -7.62 9.19 19.58
C GLY A 212 -7.79 8.35 18.30
N ALA A 213 -7.01 8.65 17.27
CA ALA A 213 -6.97 7.86 16.05
C ALA A 213 -6.55 6.40 16.32
N ILE A 214 -7.14 5.46 15.58
CA ILE A 214 -6.74 4.05 15.62
C ILE A 214 -5.36 3.91 14.99
N SER A 215 -4.44 3.24 15.68
CA SER A 215 -3.11 2.97 15.13
C SER A 215 -3.16 1.87 14.07
N LEU A 216 -2.26 1.94 13.08
CA LEU A 216 -2.12 0.90 12.05
C LEU A 216 -1.85 -0.48 12.68
N SER A 217 -0.99 -0.53 13.70
CA SER A 217 -0.70 -1.79 14.42
C SER A 217 -1.94 -2.38 15.10
N ARG A 218 -2.85 -1.55 15.63
CA ARG A 218 -4.11 -2.03 16.19
C ARG A 218 -5.02 -2.58 15.09
N LEU A 219 -5.15 -1.86 13.98
CA LEU A 219 -5.94 -2.32 12.83
C LEU A 219 -5.43 -3.65 12.28
N GLU A 220 -4.12 -3.80 12.12
CA GLU A 220 -3.51 -5.05 11.64
C GLU A 220 -3.75 -6.21 12.61
N LYS A 221 -3.62 -6.00 13.92
CA LYS A 221 -3.90 -7.04 14.93
C LYS A 221 -5.35 -7.50 14.89
N VAL A 222 -6.29 -6.55 14.84
CA VAL A 222 -7.72 -6.89 14.73
C VAL A 222 -8.01 -7.61 13.41
N PHE A 223 -7.44 -7.16 12.32
CA PHE A 223 -7.59 -7.81 11.02
C PHE A 223 -7.14 -9.27 11.03
N VAL A 224 -6.03 -9.59 11.69
CA VAL A 224 -5.58 -11.00 11.84
C VAL A 224 -6.64 -11.84 12.55
N GLN A 225 -7.23 -11.34 13.64
CA GLN A 225 -8.32 -12.04 14.37
C GLN A 225 -9.56 -12.24 13.48
N LEU A 226 -9.97 -11.20 12.75
CA LEU A 226 -11.12 -11.28 11.82
C LEU A 226 -10.87 -12.28 10.70
N ARG A 227 -9.69 -12.24 10.09
CA ARG A 227 -9.30 -13.16 9.03
C ARG A 227 -9.30 -14.61 9.50
N GLU A 228 -8.75 -14.88 10.68
CA GLU A 228 -8.73 -16.23 11.28
C GLU A 228 -10.13 -16.73 11.58
N HIS A 229 -11.00 -15.87 12.14
CA HIS A 229 -12.40 -16.21 12.40
C HIS A 229 -13.19 -16.45 11.10
N ALA A 230 -12.94 -15.67 10.07
CA ALA A 230 -13.53 -15.84 8.73
C ALA A 230 -13.02 -17.08 7.99
N GLY A 231 -12.06 -17.82 8.56
CA GLY A 231 -11.47 -19.02 7.93
C GLY A 231 -10.67 -18.70 6.67
N ILE A 232 -10.15 -17.49 6.52
CA ILE A 232 -9.39 -17.08 5.34
C ILE A 232 -7.91 -17.33 5.57
N ARG A 233 -7.37 -18.22 4.74
CA ARG A 233 -5.95 -18.63 4.78
C ARG A 233 -5.39 -18.62 3.37
N SER A 234 -4.10 -18.39 3.28
CA SER A 234 -3.38 -18.59 2.01
C SER A 234 -3.33 -20.06 1.61
N LEU A 235 -3.11 -20.31 0.33
CA LEU A 235 -2.78 -21.65 -0.16
C LEU A 235 -1.53 -22.17 0.57
N PRO A 236 -1.38 -23.50 0.77
CA PRO A 236 -0.22 -24.07 1.45
C PRO A 236 1.12 -23.68 0.80
N SER A 237 1.13 -23.43 -0.51
CA SER A 237 2.31 -23.00 -1.26
C SER A 237 2.62 -21.51 -1.14
N ALA A 238 1.69 -20.70 -0.61
CA ALA A 238 1.87 -19.26 -0.54
C ALA A 238 2.78 -18.88 0.64
N ARG A 239 3.76 -18.05 0.37
CA ARG A 239 4.72 -17.58 1.38
C ARG A 239 4.10 -16.67 2.44
N TRP A 240 3.00 -16.00 2.12
CA TRP A 240 2.39 -14.97 2.96
C TRP A 240 0.91 -15.20 3.17
N GLN A 241 0.44 -14.92 4.38
CA GLN A 241 -0.99 -14.91 4.68
C GLN A 241 -1.67 -13.69 4.03
N PRO A 242 -2.98 -13.79 3.70
CA PRO A 242 -3.76 -12.67 3.20
C PRO A 242 -3.68 -11.46 4.14
N ARG A 243 -3.43 -10.28 3.58
CA ARG A 243 -3.14 -9.06 4.33
C ARG A 243 -4.22 -8.01 4.15
N LEU A 244 -4.30 -7.11 5.09
CA LEU A 244 -5.21 -5.97 5.02
C LEU A 244 -5.00 -5.11 3.75
N HIS A 245 -3.76 -4.92 3.32
CA HIS A 245 -3.44 -4.17 2.10
C HIS A 245 -3.94 -4.86 0.81
N ASP A 246 -4.14 -6.16 0.85
CA ASP A 246 -4.61 -6.94 -0.29
C ASP A 246 -6.08 -6.62 -0.64
N MET A 247 -6.85 -5.98 0.26
CA MET A 247 -8.18 -5.43 -0.05
C MET A 247 -8.14 -4.37 -1.16
N ARG A 248 -7.12 -3.54 -1.15
CA ARG A 248 -6.91 -2.55 -2.22
C ARG A 248 -6.53 -3.21 -3.55
N HIS A 249 -5.75 -4.29 -3.51
CA HIS A 249 -5.44 -5.09 -4.69
C HIS A 249 -6.71 -5.75 -5.24
N SER A 250 -7.55 -6.30 -4.35
CA SER A 250 -8.85 -6.89 -4.72
C SER A 250 -9.79 -5.85 -5.33
N PHE A 251 -9.89 -4.64 -4.76
CA PHE A 251 -10.64 -3.54 -5.37
C PHE A 251 -10.20 -3.27 -6.80
N ALA A 252 -8.88 -3.14 -7.02
CA ALA A 252 -8.34 -2.83 -8.35
C ALA A 252 -8.63 -3.93 -9.36
N VAL A 253 -8.41 -5.20 -8.99
CA VAL A 253 -8.68 -6.36 -9.85
C VAL A 253 -10.18 -6.48 -10.15
N HIS A 254 -11.05 -6.37 -9.15
CA HIS A 254 -12.49 -6.45 -9.34
C HIS A 254 -13.03 -5.31 -10.23
N ARG A 255 -12.43 -4.10 -10.14
CA ARG A 255 -12.79 -3.00 -11.04
C ARG A 255 -12.36 -3.31 -12.48
N LEU A 256 -11.17 -3.86 -12.69
CA LEU A 256 -10.72 -4.27 -14.02
C LEU A 256 -11.60 -5.37 -14.61
N VAL A 257 -11.94 -6.41 -13.83
CA VAL A 257 -12.88 -7.47 -14.25
C VAL A 257 -14.23 -6.87 -14.65
N ALA A 258 -14.76 -5.95 -13.84
CA ALA A 258 -16.03 -5.27 -14.16
C ALA A 258 -15.94 -4.53 -15.49
N TRP A 259 -14.89 -3.74 -15.73
CA TRP A 259 -14.69 -3.02 -16.99
C TRP A 259 -14.56 -3.95 -18.20
N TYR A 260 -13.86 -5.09 -18.06
CA TYR A 260 -13.82 -6.09 -19.13
C TYR A 260 -15.21 -6.62 -19.44
N ARG A 261 -16.03 -6.94 -18.43
CA ARG A 261 -17.41 -7.44 -18.59
C ARG A 261 -18.37 -6.40 -19.17
N GLU A 262 -18.17 -5.13 -18.80
CA GLU A 262 -18.94 -3.99 -19.32
C GLU A 262 -18.53 -3.58 -20.73
N GLY A 263 -17.51 -4.20 -21.32
CA GLY A 263 -16.99 -3.84 -22.64
C GLY A 263 -16.20 -2.52 -22.69
N ALA A 264 -15.84 -1.95 -21.54
CA ALA A 264 -15.11 -0.68 -21.49
C ALA A 264 -13.68 -0.80 -22.05
N ASP A 265 -13.12 0.28 -22.56
CA ASP A 265 -11.72 0.35 -22.95
C ASP A 265 -10.83 0.38 -21.70
N VAL A 266 -10.34 -0.81 -21.31
CA VAL A 266 -9.51 -0.98 -20.12
C VAL A 266 -8.20 -0.21 -20.24
N GLN A 267 -7.63 -0.05 -21.43
CA GLN A 267 -6.39 0.70 -21.61
C GLN A 267 -6.61 2.19 -21.33
N ALA A 268 -7.71 2.77 -21.81
CA ALA A 268 -8.11 4.13 -21.49
C ALA A 268 -8.46 4.33 -20.00
N CYS A 269 -8.99 3.30 -19.34
CA CYS A 269 -9.36 3.34 -17.92
C CYS A 269 -8.18 3.18 -16.95
N LEU A 270 -7.07 2.56 -17.36
CA LEU A 270 -5.91 2.34 -16.48
C LEU A 270 -5.30 3.61 -15.87
N PRO A 271 -5.09 4.72 -16.61
CA PRO A 271 -4.63 5.97 -16.03
C PRO A 271 -5.59 6.54 -14.99
N LEU A 272 -6.91 6.41 -15.21
CA LEU A 272 -7.94 6.84 -14.27
C LEU A 272 -7.86 6.03 -12.98
N LEU A 273 -7.75 4.70 -13.06
CA LEU A 273 -7.57 3.84 -11.90
C LEU A 273 -6.26 4.15 -11.16
N SER A 274 -5.18 4.43 -11.90
CA SER A 274 -3.89 4.82 -11.33
C SER A 274 -4.01 6.11 -10.50
N THR A 275 -4.69 7.12 -11.04
CA THR A 275 -4.95 8.39 -10.36
C THR A 275 -5.86 8.19 -9.15
N TYR A 276 -6.94 7.46 -9.29
CA TYR A 276 -7.87 7.13 -8.22
C TYR A 276 -7.16 6.45 -7.05
N LEU A 277 -6.34 5.46 -7.33
CA LEU A 277 -5.55 4.76 -6.34
C LEU A 277 -4.38 5.62 -5.79
N GLY A 278 -3.98 6.70 -6.44
CA GLY A 278 -2.82 7.50 -6.06
C GLY A 278 -1.50 6.74 -6.24
N HIS A 279 -1.34 6.07 -7.38
CA HIS A 279 -0.05 5.51 -7.78
C HIS A 279 0.85 6.60 -8.36
N ALA A 280 2.16 6.49 -8.13
CA ALA A 280 3.13 7.44 -8.66
C ALA A 280 3.26 7.35 -10.19
N ASN A 281 3.03 6.15 -10.73
CA ASN A 281 3.06 5.84 -12.17
C ASN A 281 2.04 4.75 -12.50
N VAL A 282 1.69 4.61 -13.77
CA VAL A 282 0.72 3.64 -14.27
C VAL A 282 1.23 2.19 -14.13
N SER A 283 2.56 1.97 -14.12
CA SER A 283 3.15 0.63 -13.97
C SER A 283 2.68 -0.09 -12.69
N GLY A 284 2.44 0.68 -11.61
CA GLY A 284 1.88 0.13 -10.38
C GLY A 284 0.46 -0.42 -10.55
N THR A 285 -0.29 0.08 -11.54
CA THR A 285 -1.65 -0.37 -11.88
C THR A 285 -1.62 -1.47 -12.94
N GLN A 286 -0.71 -1.40 -13.91
CA GLN A 286 -0.54 -2.43 -14.93
C GLN A 286 -0.24 -3.82 -14.33
N ALA A 287 0.44 -3.84 -13.17
CA ALA A 287 0.70 -5.11 -12.47
C ALA A 287 -0.59 -5.88 -12.12
N TYR A 288 -1.73 -5.22 -12.03
CA TYR A 288 -3.01 -5.90 -11.77
C TYR A 288 -3.55 -6.69 -12.96
N LEU A 289 -3.14 -6.37 -14.19
CA LEU A 289 -3.66 -7.01 -15.41
C LEU A 289 -3.34 -8.51 -15.52
N THR A 290 -2.40 -9.01 -14.75
CA THR A 290 -1.96 -10.42 -14.76
C THR A 290 -2.17 -11.13 -13.42
N MET A 291 -2.97 -10.56 -12.51
CA MET A 291 -3.03 -11.06 -11.13
C MET A 291 -4.00 -12.22 -10.91
N THR A 292 -4.99 -12.41 -11.77
CA THR A 292 -5.96 -13.51 -11.58
C THR A 292 -6.27 -14.23 -12.88
N PRO A 293 -6.52 -15.57 -12.82
CA PRO A 293 -7.02 -16.33 -13.97
C PRO A 293 -8.34 -15.78 -14.52
N GLU A 294 -9.23 -15.28 -13.63
CA GLU A 294 -10.49 -14.67 -14.02
C GLU A 294 -10.29 -13.46 -14.92
N LEU A 295 -9.37 -12.56 -14.55
CA LEU A 295 -9.07 -11.38 -15.35
C LEU A 295 -8.47 -11.75 -16.71
N LEU A 296 -7.58 -12.73 -16.74
CA LEU A 296 -6.99 -13.25 -17.99
C LEU A 296 -8.05 -13.91 -18.88
N ALA A 297 -8.99 -14.66 -18.28
CA ALA A 297 -10.10 -15.26 -19.01
C ALA A 297 -11.04 -14.21 -19.64
N GLU A 298 -11.37 -13.14 -18.93
CA GLU A 298 -12.19 -12.05 -19.49
C GLU A 298 -11.44 -11.30 -20.60
N ALA A 299 -10.14 -11.10 -20.48
CA ALA A 299 -9.32 -10.52 -21.55
C ALA A 299 -9.25 -11.44 -22.77
N SER A 300 -9.14 -12.77 -22.59
CA SER A 300 -9.14 -13.76 -23.68
C SER A 300 -10.46 -13.80 -24.42
N LYS A 301 -11.59 -13.84 -23.71
CA LYS A 301 -12.93 -13.78 -24.34
C LYS A 301 -13.08 -12.56 -25.26
N ARG A 302 -12.58 -11.43 -24.81
CA ARG A 302 -12.64 -10.21 -25.60
C ARG A 302 -11.78 -10.28 -26.85
N PHE A 303 -10.59 -10.89 -26.76
CA PHE A 303 -9.72 -11.13 -27.91
C PHE A 303 -10.41 -12.08 -28.94
N GLU A 304 -11.07 -13.15 -28.47
CA GLU A 304 -11.82 -14.08 -29.31
C GLU A 304 -12.95 -13.38 -30.08
N CYS A 305 -13.67 -12.47 -29.40
CA CYS A 305 -14.69 -11.66 -30.07
C CYS A 305 -14.12 -10.77 -31.19
N TYR A 306 -12.97 -10.17 -30.97
CA TYR A 306 -12.30 -9.36 -32.01
C TYR A 306 -11.80 -10.22 -33.18
N ALA A 307 -11.22 -11.39 -32.91
CA ALA A 307 -10.76 -12.33 -33.93
C ALA A 307 -11.93 -12.84 -34.80
N ALA A 308 -13.07 -13.16 -34.19
CA ALA A 308 -14.27 -13.61 -34.91
C ALA A 308 -14.94 -12.52 -35.77
N ILE A 309 -14.77 -11.25 -35.43
CA ILE A 309 -15.24 -10.14 -36.27
C ILE A 309 -14.35 -9.95 -37.50
N GLY A 310 -13.02 -10.09 -37.33
CA GLY A 310 -12.05 -9.99 -38.44
C GLY A 310 -12.22 -11.10 -39.51
N ASP A 311 -12.65 -12.30 -39.11
CA ASP A 311 -12.91 -13.40 -40.04
C ASP A 311 -14.20 -13.19 -40.87
N LYS A 312 -15.17 -12.43 -40.38
CA LYS A 312 -16.39 -12.10 -41.14
C LYS A 312 -16.18 -11.01 -42.20
N GLU A 313 -15.31 -10.07 -41.96
CA GLU A 313 -15.00 -9.01 -42.94
C GLU A 313 -14.12 -9.52 -44.10
N ASN A 314 -13.41 -10.64 -43.94
CA ASN A 314 -12.60 -11.26 -45.00
C ASN A 314 -13.36 -12.29 -45.88
N HIS A 315 -14.64 -12.57 -45.59
CA HIS A 315 -15.47 -13.48 -46.41
C HIS A 315 -16.46 -12.78 -47.32
N ASP A 316 -16.53 -11.44 -47.29
CA ASP A 316 -17.41 -10.61 -48.11
C ASP A 316 -16.66 -9.82 -49.22
N VAL A 317 -15.50 -10.32 -49.68
CA VAL A 317 -14.75 -9.76 -50.83
C VAL A 317 -14.64 -10.80 -51.96
#